data_ad8b9e5429eba161c8a87099f10819e9
#
_entry.id   ad8b9e5429eba161c8a87099f10819e9
#
_cell.length_a   1.000
_cell.length_b   1.000
_cell.length_c   1.000
_cell.angle_alpha   90.00
_cell.angle_beta   90.00
_cell.angle_gamma   90.00
#
_symmetry.space_group_name_H-M   'P 1'
#
loop_
_entity.id
_entity.type
_entity.pdbx_description
1 polymer ?
#
loop_
_entity_poly.entity_id
_entity_poly.type
_entity_poly.pdbx_seq_one_letter_code
_entity_poly.pdbx_strand_id
1 'polypeptide(L)'
;MRKKFGAQLARESGVDADLVIAVPDSGVPAAIGFAEESKLPFDFGLIRNHYIGRTFIEPKQNIRHFGVKIKLNPVRKLLEGKRVLVVDDSIVRGTTSKKIVKMLREGGGAKEVHMRISSPPTIGPCFYGIDTPTRQELIASSHSVEEIRKFITADTLAYLSLEGLKNIVPESHNFCTACFDDNYPISFPGEHLAQMELFLK
;
A
#
# COMPACT_ATOMS: atom_id res chain seq x y z
N MET A 1 9.15 14.90 -1.31
CA MET A 1 9.48 13.60 -1.88
C MET A 1 8.23 12.79 -2.20
N ARG A 2 7.38 12.40 -1.25
CA ARG A 2 6.17 11.56 -1.46
C ARG A 2 5.24 12.04 -2.57
N LYS A 3 5.04 13.36 -2.72
CA LYS A 3 4.27 13.95 -3.82
C LYS A 3 4.89 13.62 -5.19
N LYS A 4 6.22 13.64 -5.31
CA LYS A 4 6.93 13.25 -6.54
C LYS A 4 6.75 11.75 -6.85
N PHE A 5 6.68 10.89 -5.82
CA PHE A 5 6.36 9.46 -6.03
C PHE A 5 4.98 9.28 -6.63
N GLY A 6 3.99 10.04 -6.15
CA GLY A 6 2.64 10.01 -6.72
C GLY A 6 2.59 10.48 -8.17
N ALA A 7 3.31 11.55 -8.51
CA ALA A 7 3.40 12.02 -9.89
C ALA A 7 4.05 10.97 -10.82
N GLN A 8 5.13 10.34 -10.37
CA GLN A 8 5.78 9.27 -11.14
C GLN A 8 4.86 8.04 -11.30
N LEU A 9 4.18 7.65 -10.24
CA LEU A 9 3.19 6.57 -10.27
C LEU A 9 2.08 6.84 -11.31
N ALA A 10 1.65 8.10 -11.45
CA ALA A 10 0.67 8.49 -12.46
C ALA A 10 1.22 8.34 -13.88
N ARG A 11 2.49 8.67 -14.13
CA ARG A 11 3.16 8.47 -15.42
C ARG A 11 3.28 7.00 -15.78
N GLU A 12 3.59 6.14 -14.80
CA GLU A 12 3.80 4.71 -15.01
C GLU A 12 2.50 3.92 -15.13
N SER A 13 1.43 4.36 -14.47
CA SER A 13 0.24 3.55 -14.29
C SER A 13 -1.07 4.35 -14.30
N GLY A 14 -1.21 5.27 -15.24
CA GLY A 14 -2.46 5.99 -15.46
C GLY A 14 -3.64 5.03 -15.70
N VAL A 15 -4.83 5.44 -15.29
CA VAL A 15 -6.09 4.72 -15.53
C VAL A 15 -7.23 5.71 -15.66
N ASP A 16 -8.23 5.35 -16.45
CA ASP A 16 -9.45 6.15 -16.57
C ASP A 16 -10.27 6.05 -15.28
N ALA A 17 -10.37 7.17 -14.55
CA ALA A 17 -11.06 7.29 -13.28
C ALA A 17 -11.71 8.66 -13.13
N ASP A 18 -12.69 8.77 -12.25
CA ASP A 18 -13.44 10.00 -12.05
C ASP A 18 -12.92 10.81 -10.85
N LEU A 19 -12.17 10.15 -9.94
CA LEU A 19 -11.72 10.74 -8.69
C LEU A 19 -10.49 10.03 -8.14
N VAL A 20 -9.51 10.80 -7.68
CA VAL A 20 -8.37 10.31 -6.88
C VAL A 20 -8.67 10.53 -5.40
N ILE A 21 -8.48 9.49 -4.60
CA ILE A 21 -8.54 9.57 -3.14
C ILE A 21 -7.29 8.96 -2.52
N ALA A 22 -7.04 9.24 -1.27
CA ALA A 22 -5.93 8.66 -0.51
C ALA A 22 -6.40 7.68 0.54
N VAL A 23 -5.58 6.70 0.88
CA VAL A 23 -5.66 6.05 2.18
C VAL A 23 -4.99 6.97 3.22
N PRO A 24 -5.76 7.54 4.15
CA PRO A 24 -5.20 8.48 5.11
C PRO A 24 -4.39 7.77 6.20
N ASP A 25 -3.34 8.37 6.75
CA ASP A 25 -2.82 9.71 6.43
C ASP A 25 -1.63 9.62 5.46
N SER A 26 -0.97 8.46 5.40
CA SER A 26 0.31 8.24 4.72
C SER A 26 0.24 8.35 3.20
N GLY A 27 -0.88 7.94 2.59
CA GLY A 27 -1.11 8.02 1.15
C GLY A 27 -1.40 9.44 0.62
N VAL A 28 -1.80 10.38 1.49
CA VAL A 28 -2.29 11.71 1.07
C VAL A 28 -1.29 12.48 0.20
N PRO A 29 0.00 12.63 0.56
CA PRO A 29 0.93 13.38 -0.27
C PRO A 29 1.14 12.77 -1.66
N ALA A 30 1.17 11.42 -1.75
CA ALA A 30 1.30 10.73 -3.02
C ALA A 30 0.04 10.87 -3.88
N ALA A 31 -1.15 10.77 -3.27
CA ALA A 31 -2.42 10.97 -3.98
C ALA A 31 -2.54 12.38 -4.58
N ILE A 32 -2.13 13.41 -3.85
CA ILE A 32 -2.08 14.78 -4.37
C ILE A 32 -1.15 14.85 -5.58
N GLY A 33 0.05 14.26 -5.51
CA GLY A 33 0.99 14.25 -6.63
C GLY A 33 0.47 13.47 -7.84
N PHE A 34 -0.22 12.35 -7.59
CA PHE A 34 -0.89 11.57 -8.64
C PHE A 34 -1.97 12.40 -9.34
N ALA A 35 -2.84 13.03 -8.57
CA ALA A 35 -3.96 13.84 -9.10
C ALA A 35 -3.47 15.03 -9.92
N GLU A 36 -2.44 15.74 -9.46
CA GLU A 36 -1.85 16.86 -10.21
C GLU A 36 -1.25 16.44 -11.55
N GLU A 37 -0.56 15.29 -11.58
CA GLU A 37 0.06 14.76 -12.80
C GLU A 37 -0.99 14.21 -13.78
N SER A 38 -1.94 13.41 -13.29
CA SER A 38 -3.00 12.78 -14.08
C SER A 38 -4.11 13.75 -14.50
N LYS A 39 -4.17 14.97 -13.90
CA LYS A 39 -5.25 15.95 -14.07
C LYS A 39 -6.61 15.46 -13.59
N LEU A 40 -6.64 14.40 -12.77
CA LEU A 40 -7.87 13.94 -12.13
C LEU A 40 -8.16 14.77 -10.86
N PRO A 41 -9.43 14.99 -10.52
CA PRO A 41 -9.78 15.66 -9.27
C PRO A 41 -9.35 14.82 -8.06
N PHE A 42 -8.86 15.49 -7.01
CA PHE A 42 -8.56 14.87 -5.71
C PHE A 42 -9.59 15.30 -4.67
N ASP A 43 -10.05 14.34 -3.84
CA ASP A 43 -10.88 14.65 -2.68
C ASP A 43 -10.67 13.63 -1.56
N PHE A 44 -11.17 13.94 -0.36
CA PHE A 44 -11.08 13.10 0.83
C PHE A 44 -12.22 12.07 0.86
N GLY A 45 -12.17 11.08 -0.03
CA GLY A 45 -13.17 10.00 -0.11
C GLY A 45 -13.12 8.99 1.05
N LEU A 46 -12.00 8.96 1.81
CA LEU A 46 -11.83 8.21 3.06
C LEU A 46 -11.42 9.16 4.18
N ILE A 47 -12.13 9.12 5.28
CA ILE A 47 -11.85 9.93 6.47
C ILE A 47 -11.40 9.01 7.61
N ARG A 48 -10.30 9.38 8.27
CA ARG A 48 -9.77 8.68 9.43
C ARG A 48 -10.37 9.22 10.72
N ASN A 49 -10.81 8.30 11.58
CA ASN A 49 -11.18 8.64 12.95
C ASN A 49 -9.91 8.64 13.83
N HIS A 50 -9.50 9.83 14.28
CA HIS A 50 -8.28 10.00 15.08
C HIS A 50 -8.40 9.56 16.54
N TYR A 51 -9.62 9.37 17.05
CA TYR A 51 -9.85 8.88 18.42
C TYR A 51 -9.50 7.38 18.57
N ILE A 52 -9.31 6.66 17.47
CA ILE A 52 -8.98 5.24 17.47
C ILE A 52 -7.50 5.06 17.17
N GLY A 53 -6.76 4.52 18.15
CA GLY A 53 -5.32 4.28 18.05
C GLY A 53 -4.92 3.25 16.98
N ARG A 54 -3.63 2.89 16.92
CA ARG A 54 -3.09 1.90 15.98
C ARG A 54 -3.62 0.51 16.29
N THR A 55 -4.44 -0.05 15.41
CA THR A 55 -5.04 -1.40 15.51
C THR A 55 -4.02 -2.54 15.30
N PHE A 56 -2.78 -2.24 14.92
CA PHE A 56 -1.73 -3.25 14.72
C PHE A 56 -1.18 -3.85 16.03
N ILE A 57 -1.43 -3.20 17.18
CA ILE A 57 -0.91 -3.59 18.49
C ILE A 57 -1.90 -4.53 19.23
N GLU A 58 -3.10 -4.71 18.69
CA GLU A 58 -4.12 -5.53 19.33
C GLU A 58 -3.96 -7.03 19.02
N PRO A 59 -3.85 -7.91 20.05
CA PRO A 59 -3.52 -9.33 19.85
C PRO A 59 -4.64 -10.16 19.23
N LYS A 60 -5.91 -9.75 19.34
CA LYS A 60 -7.07 -10.55 18.88
C LYS A 60 -7.54 -10.15 17.47
N GLN A 61 -7.61 -11.14 16.58
CA GLN A 61 -8.00 -10.96 15.17
C GLN A 61 -9.40 -10.34 14.98
N ASN A 62 -10.37 -10.70 15.84
CA ASN A 62 -11.73 -10.16 15.80
C ASN A 62 -11.81 -8.67 16.12
N ILE A 63 -10.97 -8.18 17.03
CA ILE A 63 -10.87 -6.76 17.41
C ILE A 63 -10.23 -5.95 16.29
N ARG A 64 -9.23 -6.53 15.58
CA ARG A 64 -8.64 -5.92 14.38
C ARG A 64 -9.65 -5.74 13.24
N HIS A 65 -10.59 -6.67 13.05
CA HIS A 65 -11.65 -6.55 12.04
C HIS A 65 -12.62 -5.41 12.34
N PHE A 66 -13.01 -5.27 13.60
CA PHE A 66 -13.89 -4.19 14.06
C PHE A 66 -13.16 -2.83 14.01
N GLY A 67 -11.89 -2.79 14.44
CA GLY A 67 -11.07 -1.59 14.50
C GLY A 67 -10.83 -0.89 13.14
N VAL A 68 -10.74 -1.63 12.02
CA VAL A 68 -10.61 -1.01 10.70
C VAL A 68 -11.91 -0.33 10.26
N LYS A 69 -13.08 -0.91 10.53
CA LYS A 69 -14.39 -0.30 10.23
C LYS A 69 -14.66 0.98 11.01
N ILE A 70 -14.13 1.08 12.23
CA ILE A 70 -14.30 2.29 13.07
C ILE A 70 -13.26 3.35 12.72
N LYS A 71 -12.09 2.93 12.19
CA LYS A 71 -10.95 3.81 11.92
C LYS A 71 -11.06 4.59 10.63
N LEU A 72 -11.67 4.01 9.59
CA LEU A 72 -11.84 4.62 8.27
C LEU A 72 -13.31 4.63 7.89
N ASN A 73 -13.79 5.77 7.39
CA ASN A 73 -15.15 5.97 6.94
C ASN A 73 -15.17 6.48 5.49
N PRO A 74 -15.87 5.79 4.56
CA PRO A 74 -16.03 6.24 3.20
C PRO A 74 -17.05 7.38 3.14
N VAL A 75 -16.75 8.41 2.37
CA VAL A 75 -17.67 9.54 2.13
C VAL A 75 -18.55 9.20 0.93
N ARG A 76 -19.66 8.50 1.19
CA ARG A 76 -20.55 7.95 0.16
C ARG A 76 -20.93 8.96 -0.91
N LYS A 77 -21.27 10.19 -0.53
CA LYS A 77 -21.67 11.26 -1.46
C LYS A 77 -20.60 11.59 -2.52
N LEU A 78 -19.33 11.38 -2.19
CA LEU A 78 -18.22 11.60 -3.11
C LEU A 78 -17.91 10.38 -3.99
N LEU A 79 -18.27 9.17 -3.55
CA LEU A 79 -17.81 7.91 -4.13
C LEU A 79 -18.88 7.20 -4.97
N GLU A 80 -20.17 7.41 -4.65
CA GLU A 80 -21.27 6.67 -5.23
C GLU A 80 -21.32 6.77 -6.76
N GLY A 81 -21.31 5.62 -7.41
CA GLY A 81 -21.35 5.48 -8.86
C GLY A 81 -20.07 5.84 -9.60
N LYS A 82 -19.00 6.25 -8.90
CA LYS A 82 -17.75 6.69 -9.51
C LYS A 82 -16.72 5.56 -9.65
N ARG A 83 -15.84 5.71 -10.64
CA ARG A 83 -14.59 4.97 -10.78
C ARG A 83 -13.54 5.67 -9.94
N VAL A 84 -13.13 5.06 -8.85
CA VAL A 84 -12.30 5.67 -7.81
C VAL A 84 -10.87 5.14 -7.89
N LEU A 85 -9.90 6.04 -8.04
CA LEU A 85 -8.50 5.73 -7.94
C LEU A 85 -8.04 5.99 -6.50
N VAL A 86 -7.52 4.96 -5.85
CA VAL A 86 -7.09 4.98 -4.45
C VAL A 86 -5.58 4.88 -4.39
N VAL A 87 -4.94 5.88 -3.80
CA VAL A 87 -3.48 5.86 -3.59
C VAL A 87 -3.17 5.49 -2.14
N ASP A 88 -2.32 4.47 -1.97
CA ASP A 88 -1.77 4.06 -0.68
C ASP A 88 -0.24 4.08 -0.71
N ASP A 89 0.40 4.00 0.45
CA ASP A 89 1.86 4.01 0.54
C ASP A 89 2.48 2.63 0.29
N SER A 90 1.87 1.56 0.78
CA SER A 90 2.39 0.20 0.67
C SER A 90 1.31 -0.87 0.83
N ILE A 91 1.55 -2.06 0.29
CA ILE A 91 0.80 -3.28 0.61
C ILE A 91 1.76 -4.29 1.22
N VAL A 92 1.50 -4.67 2.48
CA VAL A 92 2.32 -5.65 3.21
C VAL A 92 1.66 -7.03 3.16
N ARG A 93 0.54 -7.23 3.88
CA ARG A 93 -0.22 -8.50 3.91
C ARG A 93 -1.45 -8.49 2.99
N GLY A 94 -1.80 -7.35 2.40
CA GLY A 94 -2.99 -7.17 1.56
C GLY A 94 -4.34 -7.15 2.30
N THR A 95 -4.40 -7.58 3.55
CA THR A 95 -5.66 -7.67 4.32
C THR A 95 -6.32 -6.33 4.58
N THR A 96 -5.54 -5.27 4.81
CA THR A 96 -6.02 -3.91 4.98
C THR A 96 -6.57 -3.36 3.66
N SER A 97 -5.81 -3.51 2.58
CA SER A 97 -6.23 -3.06 1.24
C SER A 97 -7.51 -3.76 0.78
N LYS A 98 -7.66 -5.08 1.04
CA LYS A 98 -8.90 -5.82 0.78
C LYS A 98 -10.10 -5.22 1.52
N LYS A 99 -9.92 -4.85 2.80
CA LYS A 99 -10.99 -4.22 3.60
C LYS A 99 -11.34 -2.82 3.08
N ILE A 100 -10.33 -2.06 2.65
CA ILE A 100 -10.53 -0.72 2.06
C ILE A 100 -11.33 -0.83 0.76
N VAL A 101 -10.93 -1.71 -0.16
CA VAL A 101 -11.65 -1.93 -1.43
C VAL A 101 -13.11 -2.32 -1.16
N LYS A 102 -13.33 -3.29 -0.26
CA LYS A 102 -14.69 -3.71 0.15
C LYS A 102 -15.49 -2.55 0.73
N MET A 103 -14.89 -1.74 1.59
CA MET A 103 -15.53 -0.59 2.22
C MET A 103 -15.93 0.48 1.20
N LEU A 104 -15.08 0.75 0.22
CA LEU A 104 -15.35 1.71 -0.86
C LEU A 104 -16.50 1.25 -1.76
N ARG A 105 -16.59 -0.06 -2.05
CA ARG A 105 -17.68 -0.62 -2.82
C ARG A 105 -18.98 -0.66 -2.04
N GLU A 106 -19.00 -1.31 -0.88
CA GLU A 106 -20.22 -1.57 -0.11
C GLU A 106 -20.69 -0.34 0.67
N GLY A 107 -19.77 0.37 1.33
CA GLY A 107 -20.08 1.56 2.12
C GLY A 107 -20.11 2.84 1.30
N GLY A 108 -19.18 2.99 0.37
CA GLY A 108 -19.03 4.15 -0.49
C GLY A 108 -19.88 4.13 -1.75
N GLY A 109 -20.28 2.95 -2.24
CA GLY A 109 -21.01 2.82 -3.49
C GLY A 109 -20.15 3.04 -4.75
N ALA A 110 -18.83 2.90 -4.64
CA ALA A 110 -17.93 3.05 -5.79
C ALA A 110 -18.23 1.98 -6.86
N LYS A 111 -18.29 2.41 -8.12
CA LYS A 111 -18.50 1.53 -9.28
C LYS A 111 -17.26 0.70 -9.57
N GLU A 112 -16.09 1.33 -9.58
CA GLU A 112 -14.79 0.70 -9.78
C GLU A 112 -13.80 1.23 -8.72
N VAL A 113 -12.84 0.39 -8.34
CA VAL A 113 -11.78 0.74 -7.38
C VAL A 113 -10.42 0.34 -7.95
N HIS A 114 -9.63 1.32 -8.32
CA HIS A 114 -8.29 1.18 -8.88
C HIS A 114 -7.25 1.51 -7.80
N MET A 115 -6.41 0.53 -7.42
CA MET A 115 -5.38 0.73 -6.40
C MET A 115 -4.06 1.13 -7.02
N ARG A 116 -3.41 2.14 -6.43
CA ARG A 116 -2.08 2.64 -6.81
C ARG A 116 -1.21 2.75 -5.58
N ILE A 117 -0.07 2.08 -5.59
CA ILE A 117 0.82 1.99 -4.44
C ILE A 117 2.08 2.79 -4.72
N SER A 118 2.35 3.79 -3.86
CA SER A 118 3.45 4.74 -4.05
C SER A 118 4.83 4.24 -3.60
N SER A 119 4.95 2.91 -3.43
CA SER A 119 6.21 2.19 -3.28
C SER A 119 6.28 1.01 -4.25
N PRO A 120 7.46 0.42 -4.49
CA PRO A 120 7.56 -0.89 -5.14
C PRO A 120 6.94 -2.01 -4.27
N PRO A 121 6.66 -3.20 -4.84
CA PRO A 121 6.25 -4.36 -4.06
C PRO A 121 7.32 -4.70 -3.01
N THR A 122 6.89 -4.89 -1.75
CA THR A 122 7.79 -5.31 -0.67
C THR A 122 7.90 -6.84 -0.68
N ILE A 123 9.02 -7.37 -1.16
CA ILE A 123 9.26 -8.81 -1.35
C ILE A 123 10.14 -9.43 -0.26
N GLY A 124 10.89 -8.60 0.47
CA GLY A 124 11.79 -9.05 1.53
C GLY A 124 11.62 -8.26 2.83
N PRO A 125 11.92 -8.86 3.99
CA PRO A 125 11.92 -8.18 5.28
C PRO A 125 13.08 -7.18 5.36
N CYS A 126 12.98 -6.19 6.25
CA CYS A 126 14.09 -5.31 6.58
C CYS A 126 14.89 -5.89 7.76
N PHE A 127 16.22 -5.99 7.59
CA PHE A 127 17.13 -6.40 8.67
C PHE A 127 17.90 -5.23 9.28
N TYR A 128 17.59 -3.98 8.87
CA TYR A 128 18.35 -2.77 9.21
C TYR A 128 17.55 -1.77 10.06
N GLY A 129 16.59 -2.28 10.86
CA GLY A 129 15.91 -1.47 11.86
C GLY A 129 14.49 -1.03 11.54
N ILE A 130 13.93 -1.40 10.38
CA ILE A 130 12.49 -1.22 10.12
C ILE A 130 11.76 -2.50 10.54
N ASP A 131 10.79 -2.36 11.43
CA ASP A 131 9.92 -3.47 11.85
C ASP A 131 9.03 -3.89 10.68
N THR A 132 9.44 -4.97 10.01
CA THR A 132 8.69 -5.61 8.92
C THR A 132 8.33 -7.04 9.33
N PRO A 133 7.19 -7.55 8.84
CA PRO A 133 6.83 -8.94 9.08
C PRO A 133 7.81 -9.90 8.39
N THR A 134 7.70 -11.17 8.74
CA THR A 134 8.48 -12.23 8.08
C THR A 134 8.18 -12.30 6.58
N ARG A 135 9.11 -12.84 5.79
CA ARG A 135 8.94 -12.99 4.34
C ARG A 135 7.62 -13.68 3.97
N GLN A 136 7.23 -14.72 4.73
CA GLN A 136 5.99 -15.48 4.49
C GLN A 136 4.72 -14.64 4.65
N GLU A 137 4.78 -13.57 5.43
CA GLU A 137 3.65 -12.66 5.64
C GLU A 137 3.60 -11.52 4.61
N LEU A 138 4.68 -11.33 3.83
CA LEU A 138 4.74 -10.35 2.75
C LEU A 138 4.03 -10.92 1.52
N ILE A 139 2.87 -10.38 1.17
CA ILE A 139 2.08 -10.92 0.06
C ILE A 139 2.84 -10.91 -1.26
N ALA A 140 3.66 -9.88 -1.50
CA ALA A 140 4.44 -9.73 -2.72
C ALA A 140 5.69 -10.65 -2.77
N SER A 141 6.02 -11.37 -1.69
CA SER A 141 7.11 -12.36 -1.69
C SER A 141 6.77 -13.63 -2.46
N SER A 142 5.47 -13.94 -2.60
CA SER A 142 4.98 -15.20 -3.16
C SER A 142 3.87 -15.05 -4.20
N HIS A 143 3.32 -13.85 -4.36
CA HIS A 143 2.21 -13.59 -5.28
C HIS A 143 2.59 -12.49 -6.28
N SER A 144 2.20 -12.67 -7.52
CA SER A 144 2.27 -11.66 -8.57
C SER A 144 1.31 -10.49 -8.30
N VAL A 145 1.56 -9.36 -8.95
CA VAL A 145 0.70 -8.17 -8.83
C VAL A 145 -0.76 -8.50 -9.19
N GLU A 146 -0.97 -9.36 -10.18
CA GLU A 146 -2.32 -9.76 -10.60
C GLU A 146 -3.02 -10.67 -9.56
N GLU A 147 -2.29 -11.55 -8.90
CA GLU A 147 -2.83 -12.36 -7.80
C GLU A 147 -3.17 -11.49 -6.59
N ILE A 148 -2.30 -10.52 -6.26
CA ILE A 148 -2.57 -9.54 -5.22
C ILE A 148 -3.81 -8.72 -5.55
N ARG A 149 -3.96 -8.25 -6.80
CA ARG A 149 -5.14 -7.54 -7.28
C ARG A 149 -6.42 -8.35 -7.04
N LYS A 150 -6.41 -9.62 -7.44
CA LYS A 150 -7.53 -10.55 -7.22
C LYS A 150 -7.84 -10.75 -5.74
N PHE A 151 -6.79 -10.93 -4.92
CA PHE A 151 -6.94 -11.10 -3.48
C PHE A 151 -7.59 -9.89 -2.80
N ILE A 152 -7.17 -8.67 -3.16
CA ILE A 152 -7.75 -7.43 -2.61
C ILE A 152 -9.07 -7.03 -3.29
N THR A 153 -9.46 -7.73 -4.36
CA THR A 153 -10.69 -7.48 -5.14
C THR A 153 -10.76 -6.12 -5.83
N ALA A 154 -9.62 -5.54 -6.19
CA ALA A 154 -9.53 -4.30 -6.94
C ALA A 154 -9.73 -4.54 -8.45
N ASP A 155 -10.24 -3.54 -9.19
CA ASP A 155 -10.38 -3.62 -10.64
C ASP A 155 -9.01 -3.56 -11.32
N THR A 156 -8.12 -2.70 -10.83
CA THR A 156 -6.71 -2.67 -11.23
C THR A 156 -5.81 -2.43 -10.03
N LEU A 157 -4.56 -2.91 -10.13
CA LEU A 157 -3.50 -2.66 -9.15
C LEU A 157 -2.20 -2.35 -9.88
N ALA A 158 -1.52 -1.29 -9.47
CA ALA A 158 -0.14 -1.04 -9.87
C ALA A 158 0.67 -0.44 -8.73
N TYR A 159 1.96 -0.68 -8.78
CA TYR A 159 2.96 -0.16 -7.85
C TYR A 159 3.88 0.82 -8.58
N LEU A 160 4.47 1.74 -7.83
CA LEU A 160 5.60 2.52 -8.32
C LEU A 160 6.76 1.57 -8.63
N SER A 161 7.38 1.71 -9.79
CA SER A 161 8.55 0.92 -10.12
C SER A 161 9.74 1.28 -9.23
N LEU A 162 10.65 0.32 -8.99
CA LEU A 162 11.87 0.59 -8.24
C LEU A 162 12.76 1.61 -8.96
N GLU A 163 12.79 1.56 -10.28
CA GLU A 163 13.50 2.53 -11.09
C GLU A 163 12.89 3.93 -10.96
N GLY A 164 11.56 4.05 -11.06
CA GLY A 164 10.85 5.30 -10.86
C GLY A 164 11.07 5.89 -9.48
N LEU A 165 11.13 5.05 -8.44
CA LEU A 165 11.50 5.49 -7.10
C LEU A 165 12.93 6.01 -7.05
N LYS A 166 13.90 5.25 -7.58
CA LYS A 166 15.33 5.62 -7.60
C LYS A 166 15.58 6.92 -8.38
N ASN A 167 14.90 7.14 -9.49
CA ASN A 167 15.05 8.34 -10.31
C ASN A 167 14.57 9.63 -9.65
N ILE A 168 13.69 9.53 -8.66
CA ILE A 168 13.18 10.68 -7.92
C ILE A 168 14.05 11.04 -6.71
N VAL A 169 14.66 10.03 -6.09
CA VAL A 169 15.46 10.20 -4.87
C VAL A 169 16.86 10.67 -5.25
N PRO A 170 17.30 11.88 -4.82
CA PRO A 170 18.67 12.32 -5.04
C PRO A 170 19.64 11.32 -4.43
N GLU A 171 20.73 11.03 -5.13
CA GLU A 171 21.77 10.10 -4.67
C GLU A 171 21.18 8.73 -4.24
N SER A 172 20.25 8.21 -5.01
CA SER A 172 19.49 6.98 -4.69
C SER A 172 20.39 5.76 -4.44
N HIS A 173 21.64 5.77 -4.96
CA HIS A 173 22.62 4.73 -4.71
C HIS A 173 23.09 4.64 -3.24
N ASN A 174 22.87 5.70 -2.44
CA ASN A 174 23.17 5.73 -1.01
C ASN A 174 22.06 5.14 -0.14
N PHE A 175 20.93 4.73 -0.74
CA PHE A 175 19.79 4.19 -0.01
C PHE A 175 19.63 2.69 -0.25
N CYS A 176 19.34 1.97 0.84
CA CYS A 176 19.05 0.55 0.78
C CYS A 176 17.68 0.31 0.13
N THR A 177 17.61 -0.60 -0.84
CA THR A 177 16.38 -1.04 -1.52
C THR A 177 16.11 -2.53 -1.35
N ALA A 178 16.82 -3.21 -0.44
CA ALA A 178 16.81 -4.66 -0.28
C ALA A 178 15.41 -5.27 -0.08
N CYS A 179 14.50 -4.58 0.62
CA CYS A 179 13.13 -5.05 0.79
C CYS A 179 12.32 -5.06 -0.53
N PHE A 180 12.80 -4.40 -1.59
CA PHE A 180 12.15 -4.35 -2.90
C PHE A 180 12.84 -5.21 -3.96
N ASP A 181 14.16 -5.43 -3.87
CA ASP A 181 14.97 -6.13 -4.87
C ASP A 181 15.73 -7.36 -4.34
N ASP A 182 15.59 -7.65 -3.05
CA ASP A 182 16.25 -8.77 -2.34
C ASP A 182 17.80 -8.66 -2.33
N ASN A 183 18.34 -7.49 -2.69
CA ASN A 183 19.78 -7.24 -2.74
C ASN A 183 20.25 -6.58 -1.43
N TYR A 184 20.56 -7.41 -0.45
CA TYR A 184 21.00 -6.95 0.87
C TYR A 184 22.47 -6.54 0.87
N PRO A 185 22.83 -5.34 1.40
CA PRO A 185 24.23 -4.87 1.47
C PRO A 185 25.16 -5.78 2.27
N ILE A 186 24.60 -6.52 3.23
CA ILE A 186 25.31 -7.52 4.03
C ILE A 186 24.63 -8.87 3.76
N SER A 187 25.42 -9.85 3.35
CA SER A 187 24.93 -11.22 3.14
C SER A 187 24.46 -11.80 4.46
N PHE A 188 23.18 -12.12 4.54
CA PHE A 188 22.65 -12.94 5.63
C PHE A 188 22.77 -14.40 5.19
N PRO A 189 23.34 -15.28 6.02
CA PRO A 189 23.32 -16.71 5.74
C PRO A 189 21.85 -17.18 5.84
N GLY A 190 21.17 -17.21 4.70
CA GLY A 190 19.74 -17.51 4.60
C GLY A 190 19.34 -18.90 5.09
N GLU A 191 20.32 -19.81 5.22
CA GLU A 191 20.12 -21.15 5.77
C GLU A 191 20.26 -21.20 7.30
N HIS A 192 20.96 -20.28 7.93
CA HIS A 192 21.12 -20.26 9.41
C HIS A 192 19.93 -19.66 10.15
N LEU A 193 19.11 -18.82 9.55
CA LEU A 193 17.91 -18.29 10.21
C LEU A 193 16.84 -19.37 10.43
N ALA A 194 16.71 -20.30 9.50
CA ALA A 194 15.83 -21.47 9.69
C ALA A 194 16.32 -22.40 10.82
N GLN A 195 17.64 -22.47 11.05
CA GLN A 195 18.21 -23.24 12.16
C GLN A 195 18.08 -22.50 13.50
N MET A 196 18.17 -21.18 13.55
CA MET A 196 17.96 -20.44 14.81
C MET A 196 16.50 -20.51 15.30
N GLU A 197 15.52 -20.54 14.42
CA GLU A 197 14.11 -20.76 14.81
C GLU A 197 13.87 -22.16 15.38
N LEU A 198 14.68 -23.15 15.03
CA LEU A 198 14.63 -24.52 15.59
C LEU A 198 15.21 -24.62 17.01
N PHE A 199 16.08 -23.69 17.41
CA PHE A 199 16.69 -23.67 18.75
C PHE A 199 15.96 -22.76 19.75
N LEU A 200 14.94 -22.01 19.31
CA LEU A 200 14.12 -21.12 20.15
C LEU A 200 12.74 -21.69 20.50
N LYS A 201 12.52 -22.99 20.24
CA LYS A 201 11.31 -23.72 20.68
C LYS A 201 11.54 -24.49 21.94
#